data_1dbaef6ad462765b5047463f1b19a135
#
_entry.id   1dbaef6ad462765b5047463f1b19a135
#
_cell.length_a   1.000
_cell.length_b   1.000
_cell.length_c   1.000
_cell.angle_alpha   90.00
_cell.angle_beta   90.00
_cell.angle_gamma   90.00
#
_symmetry.space_group_name_H-M   'P 1'
#
loop_
_entity.id
_entity.type
_entity.pdbx_description
1 polymer ?
#
loop_
_entity_poly.entity_id
_entity_poly.type
_entity_poly.pdbx_seq_one_letter_code
_entity_poly.pdbx_strand_id
1 'polypeptide(L)'
;MQMIQRVSHYALISMAAIVLSACAGQKEPAQKLIGDVESTVTAASAEAAKYVPDQLAEVQSKLGALKASFEKQDYAGVVTGAPTVLSAAQGLATAAAAKKDAVLKALNGEWTGLAGSLPGNVTAIQSRIDSLSKKSNKKLAAGIDVDAAKAGVGEATSLWSKAQAAFAGGTLDEAVSTAKVVKAKIEAVATSLKLDLPATAAAQ
;
A
#
# COMPACT_ATOMS: atom_id res chain seq x y z
N MET A 1 -55.32 32.88 -43.94
CA MET A 1 -54.54 31.72 -43.59
C MET A 1 -53.04 31.98 -43.42
N GLN A 2 -52.45 33.04 -43.94
CA GLN A 2 -51.02 33.33 -43.84
C GLN A 2 -50.53 33.93 -42.48
N MET A 3 -51.40 34.49 -41.67
CA MET A 3 -51.04 35.10 -40.37
C MET A 3 -50.77 34.06 -39.27
N ILE A 4 -51.43 32.92 -39.31
CA ILE A 4 -51.31 31.87 -38.28
C ILE A 4 -49.97 31.13 -38.42
N GLN A 5 -49.44 30.95 -39.65
CA GLN A 5 -48.17 30.29 -39.88
C GLN A 5 -46.93 31.09 -39.36
N ARG A 6 -47.00 32.43 -39.37
CA ARG A 6 -45.89 33.27 -38.91
C ARG A 6 -45.74 33.31 -37.38
N VAL A 7 -46.81 33.19 -36.64
CA VAL A 7 -46.80 33.15 -35.17
C VAL A 7 -46.19 31.84 -34.66
N SER A 8 -46.42 30.72 -35.37
CA SER A 8 -45.87 29.40 -35.00
C SER A 8 -44.33 29.36 -35.11
N HIS A 9 -43.73 30.06 -36.09
CA HIS A 9 -42.28 30.08 -36.26
C HIS A 9 -41.56 30.90 -35.21
N TYR A 10 -42.14 31.99 -34.73
CA TYR A 10 -41.53 32.80 -33.65
C TYR A 10 -41.64 32.15 -32.29
N ALA A 11 -42.67 31.35 -32.02
CA ALA A 11 -42.78 30.57 -30.76
C ALA A 11 -41.77 29.45 -30.67
N LEU A 12 -41.41 28.79 -31.79
CA LEU A 12 -40.37 27.76 -31.81
C LEU A 12 -38.94 28.33 -31.65
N ILE A 13 -38.67 29.50 -32.18
CA ILE A 13 -37.35 30.15 -32.05
C ILE A 13 -37.12 30.68 -30.64
N SER A 14 -38.14 31.19 -29.97
CA SER A 14 -38.01 31.68 -28.58
C SER A 14 -37.81 30.53 -27.57
N MET A 15 -38.33 29.35 -27.82
CA MET A 15 -38.15 28.18 -26.92
C MET A 15 -36.73 27.60 -27.02
N ALA A 16 -36.07 27.69 -28.18
CA ALA A 16 -34.66 27.24 -28.36
C ALA A 16 -33.66 28.18 -27.67
N ALA A 17 -33.95 29.47 -27.56
CA ALA A 17 -33.06 30.45 -26.91
C ALA A 17 -33.03 30.33 -25.38
N ILE A 18 -34.08 29.83 -24.75
CA ILE A 18 -34.15 29.66 -23.29
C ILE A 18 -33.31 28.47 -22.82
N VAL A 19 -33.18 27.42 -23.63
CA VAL A 19 -32.37 26.25 -23.27
C VAL A 19 -30.87 26.54 -23.34
N LEU A 20 -30.43 27.42 -24.23
CA LEU A 20 -29.03 27.83 -24.36
C LEU A 20 -28.54 28.74 -23.22
N SER A 21 -29.39 29.56 -22.62
CA SER A 21 -29.03 30.44 -21.51
C SER A 21 -28.92 29.67 -20.16
N ALA A 22 -29.64 28.57 -19.98
CA ALA A 22 -29.57 27.78 -18.78
C ALA A 22 -28.23 26.99 -18.70
N CYS A 23 -27.65 26.57 -19.83
CA CYS A 23 -26.36 25.88 -19.87
C CYS A 23 -25.17 26.83 -19.63
N ALA A 24 -25.23 28.09 -20.04
CA ALA A 24 -24.12 29.02 -19.88
C ALA A 24 -23.85 29.37 -18.40
N GLY A 25 -24.90 29.42 -17.56
CA GLY A 25 -24.77 29.71 -16.12
C GLY A 25 -24.16 28.57 -15.28
N GLN A 26 -24.08 27.37 -15.81
CA GLN A 26 -23.55 26.19 -15.07
C GLN A 26 -22.08 25.90 -15.36
N LYS A 27 -21.46 26.58 -16.33
CA LYS A 27 -20.05 26.33 -16.70
C LYS A 27 -19.08 26.63 -15.55
N GLU A 28 -19.21 27.82 -14.94
CA GLU A 28 -18.32 28.21 -13.83
C GLU A 28 -18.48 27.32 -12.59
N PRO A 29 -19.71 27.00 -12.11
CA PRO A 29 -19.90 26.00 -11.06
C PRO A 29 -19.31 24.64 -11.39
N ALA A 30 -19.51 24.15 -12.61
CA ALA A 30 -18.97 22.86 -13.04
C ALA A 30 -17.44 22.86 -13.05
N GLN A 31 -16.81 23.92 -13.56
CA GLN A 31 -15.36 24.07 -13.58
C GLN A 31 -14.78 24.10 -12.16
N LYS A 32 -15.43 24.85 -11.25
CA LYS A 32 -15.01 24.92 -9.84
C LYS A 32 -15.07 23.54 -9.19
N LEU A 33 -16.15 22.80 -9.37
CA LEU A 33 -16.32 21.46 -8.80
C LEU A 33 -15.26 20.48 -9.31
N ILE A 34 -14.91 20.51 -10.59
CA ILE A 34 -13.79 19.70 -11.13
C ILE A 34 -12.49 20.07 -10.43
N GLY A 35 -12.19 21.37 -10.28
CA GLY A 35 -11.00 21.85 -9.59
C GLY A 35 -10.94 21.41 -8.12
N ASP A 36 -12.07 21.43 -7.41
CA ASP A 36 -12.18 20.98 -6.03
C ASP A 36 -11.90 19.45 -5.93
N VAL A 37 -12.41 18.64 -6.86
CA VAL A 37 -12.12 17.20 -6.95
C VAL A 37 -10.65 16.96 -7.25
N GLU A 38 -10.08 17.65 -8.26
CA GLU A 38 -8.66 17.51 -8.63
C GLU A 38 -7.73 17.82 -7.47
N SER A 39 -7.98 18.93 -6.79
CA SER A 39 -7.19 19.34 -5.62
C SER A 39 -7.25 18.27 -4.52
N THR A 40 -8.44 17.74 -4.23
CA THR A 40 -8.65 16.72 -3.22
C THR A 40 -7.95 15.40 -3.59
N VAL A 41 -8.05 14.95 -4.84
CA VAL A 41 -7.37 13.76 -5.33
C VAL A 41 -5.85 13.94 -5.26
N THR A 42 -5.35 15.10 -5.69
CA THR A 42 -3.91 15.39 -5.67
C THR A 42 -3.36 15.35 -4.24
N ALA A 43 -4.08 15.96 -3.29
CA ALA A 43 -3.67 15.97 -1.88
C ALA A 43 -3.59 14.56 -1.27
N ALA A 44 -4.48 13.65 -1.67
CA ALA A 44 -4.52 12.26 -1.15
C ALA A 44 -3.65 11.29 -1.95
N SER A 45 -3.18 11.66 -3.15
CA SER A 45 -2.63 10.71 -4.15
C SER A 45 -1.43 9.91 -3.65
N ALA A 46 -0.48 10.53 -2.95
CA ALA A 46 0.75 9.89 -2.50
C ALA A 46 0.49 8.73 -1.53
N GLU A 47 -0.32 8.97 -0.50
CA GLU A 47 -0.70 7.95 0.48
C GLU A 47 -1.67 6.94 -0.14
N ALA A 48 -2.64 7.39 -0.94
CA ALA A 48 -3.60 6.52 -1.60
C ALA A 48 -2.92 5.56 -2.59
N ALA A 49 -1.94 6.01 -3.36
CA ALA A 49 -1.16 5.15 -4.27
C ALA A 49 -0.42 4.04 -3.53
N LYS A 50 0.04 4.30 -2.31
CA LYS A 50 0.77 3.31 -1.51
C LYS A 50 -0.17 2.30 -0.83
N TYR A 51 -1.31 2.75 -0.32
CA TYR A 51 -2.13 1.94 0.58
C TYR A 51 -3.48 1.49 0.00
N VAL A 52 -4.05 2.25 -0.94
CA VAL A 52 -5.36 1.99 -1.56
C VAL A 52 -5.35 2.33 -3.07
N PRO A 53 -4.41 1.75 -3.86
CA PRO A 53 -4.22 2.12 -5.27
C PRO A 53 -5.47 1.90 -6.13
N ASP A 54 -6.25 0.85 -5.86
CA ASP A 54 -7.46 0.56 -6.64
C ASP A 54 -8.52 1.63 -6.44
N GLN A 55 -8.71 2.11 -5.20
CA GLN A 55 -9.65 3.19 -4.91
C GLN A 55 -9.20 4.51 -5.55
N LEU A 56 -7.90 4.79 -5.55
CA LEU A 56 -7.35 5.96 -6.23
C LEU A 56 -7.63 5.89 -7.74
N ALA A 57 -7.38 4.75 -8.37
CA ALA A 57 -7.64 4.55 -9.80
C ALA A 57 -9.13 4.74 -10.14
N GLU A 58 -10.03 4.23 -9.29
CA GLU A 58 -11.47 4.41 -9.46
C GLU A 58 -11.88 5.90 -9.42
N VAL A 59 -11.38 6.64 -8.42
CA VAL A 59 -11.68 8.08 -8.29
C VAL A 59 -11.10 8.88 -9.45
N GLN A 60 -9.87 8.55 -9.89
CA GLN A 60 -9.26 9.17 -11.07
C GLN A 60 -10.06 8.91 -12.36
N SER A 61 -10.57 7.71 -12.53
CA SER A 61 -11.45 7.36 -13.66
C SER A 61 -12.74 8.19 -13.64
N LYS A 62 -13.38 8.31 -12.48
CA LYS A 62 -14.59 9.15 -12.31
C LYS A 62 -14.32 10.63 -12.57
N LEU A 63 -13.17 11.15 -12.11
CA LEU A 63 -12.74 12.52 -12.42
C LEU A 63 -12.52 12.70 -13.93
N GLY A 64 -11.92 11.72 -14.61
CA GLY A 64 -11.78 11.72 -16.07
C GLY A 64 -13.13 11.78 -16.79
N ALA A 65 -14.12 11.06 -16.30
CA ALA A 65 -15.49 11.10 -16.85
C ALA A 65 -16.15 12.47 -16.65
N LEU A 66 -15.97 13.12 -15.50
CA LEU A 66 -16.45 14.50 -15.27
C LEU A 66 -15.81 15.50 -16.23
N LYS A 67 -14.50 15.39 -16.48
CA LYS A 67 -13.80 16.25 -17.46
C LYS A 67 -14.33 16.01 -18.87
N ALA A 68 -14.54 14.77 -19.28
CA ALA A 68 -15.09 14.45 -20.57
C ALA A 68 -16.54 14.99 -20.74
N SER A 69 -17.36 14.98 -19.68
CA SER A 69 -18.68 15.63 -19.68
C SER A 69 -18.57 17.14 -19.82
N PHE A 70 -17.62 17.76 -19.13
CA PHE A 70 -17.37 19.19 -19.22
C PHE A 70 -16.95 19.62 -20.64
N GLU A 71 -16.07 18.86 -21.30
CA GLU A 71 -15.65 19.09 -22.69
C GLU A 71 -16.81 18.98 -23.68
N LYS A 72 -17.75 18.08 -23.40
CA LYS A 72 -19.01 17.94 -24.17
C LYS A 72 -20.04 19.02 -23.82
N GLN A 73 -19.70 19.98 -22.97
CA GLN A 73 -20.60 21.03 -22.49
C GLN A 73 -21.80 20.53 -21.67
N ASP A 74 -21.74 19.29 -21.17
CA ASP A 74 -22.71 18.74 -20.21
C ASP A 74 -22.40 19.24 -18.79
N TYR A 75 -22.56 20.54 -18.58
CA TYR A 75 -22.28 21.17 -17.28
C TYR A 75 -23.25 20.73 -16.19
N ALA A 76 -24.50 20.42 -16.57
CA ALA A 76 -25.50 19.93 -15.63
C ALA A 76 -25.13 18.55 -15.09
N GLY A 77 -24.66 17.66 -15.96
CA GLY A 77 -24.13 16.33 -15.59
C GLY A 77 -22.92 16.45 -14.64
N VAL A 78 -22.00 17.39 -14.91
CA VAL A 78 -20.86 17.66 -14.03
C VAL A 78 -21.31 18.17 -12.65
N VAL A 79 -22.19 19.17 -12.59
CA VAL A 79 -22.69 19.72 -11.33
C VAL A 79 -23.40 18.66 -10.48
N THR A 80 -24.12 17.75 -11.13
CA THR A 80 -24.82 16.66 -10.42
C THR A 80 -23.87 15.53 -9.97
N GLY A 81 -22.90 15.19 -10.81
CA GLY A 81 -21.99 14.05 -10.56
C GLY A 81 -20.79 14.38 -9.66
N ALA A 82 -20.26 15.60 -9.75
CA ALA A 82 -19.05 16.00 -9.04
C ALA A 82 -19.11 15.85 -7.51
N PRO A 83 -20.22 16.14 -6.80
CA PRO A 83 -20.29 15.94 -5.35
C PRO A 83 -20.03 14.50 -4.92
N THR A 84 -20.51 13.52 -5.68
CA THR A 84 -20.26 12.10 -5.41
C THR A 84 -18.78 11.75 -5.57
N VAL A 85 -18.14 12.27 -6.62
CA VAL A 85 -16.71 12.04 -6.87
C VAL A 85 -15.85 12.76 -5.82
N LEU A 86 -16.26 13.98 -5.42
CA LEU A 86 -15.58 14.72 -4.35
C LEU A 86 -15.65 13.96 -3.01
N SER A 87 -16.80 13.44 -2.66
CA SER A 87 -16.95 12.60 -1.46
C SER A 87 -16.07 11.36 -1.52
N ALA A 88 -15.99 10.68 -2.67
CA ALA A 88 -15.08 9.56 -2.86
C ALA A 88 -13.61 9.97 -2.74
N ALA A 89 -13.22 11.12 -3.30
CA ALA A 89 -11.87 11.67 -3.18
C ALA A 89 -11.50 12.02 -1.74
N GLN A 90 -12.40 12.61 -0.97
CA GLN A 90 -12.23 12.87 0.46
C GLN A 90 -12.07 11.57 1.27
N GLY A 91 -12.78 10.51 0.88
CA GLY A 91 -12.66 9.19 1.48
C GLY A 91 -11.29 8.53 1.29
N LEU A 92 -10.54 8.87 0.22
CA LEU A 92 -9.22 8.29 -0.05
C LEU A 92 -8.22 8.51 1.09
N ALA A 93 -8.15 9.71 1.64
CA ALA A 93 -7.23 10.03 2.73
C ALA A 93 -7.52 9.18 3.98
N THR A 94 -8.80 9.06 4.32
CA THR A 94 -9.25 8.24 5.47
C THR A 94 -8.97 6.76 5.24
N ALA A 95 -9.28 6.24 4.05
CA ALA A 95 -9.04 4.85 3.70
C ALA A 95 -7.54 4.52 3.67
N ALA A 96 -6.71 5.42 3.13
CA ALA A 96 -5.26 5.26 3.11
C ALA A 96 -4.68 5.26 4.53
N ALA A 97 -5.12 6.17 5.40
CA ALA A 97 -4.69 6.23 6.79
C ALA A 97 -5.05 4.94 7.55
N ALA A 98 -6.29 4.47 7.44
CA ALA A 98 -6.74 3.23 8.09
C ALA A 98 -5.93 2.00 7.59
N LYS A 99 -5.66 1.94 6.29
CA LYS A 99 -4.86 0.85 5.71
C LYS A 99 -3.40 0.92 6.15
N LYS A 100 -2.83 2.12 6.21
CA LYS A 100 -1.48 2.36 6.73
C LYS A 100 -1.34 1.87 8.17
N ASP A 101 -2.28 2.26 9.05
CA ASP A 101 -2.28 1.85 10.45
C ASP A 101 -2.39 0.32 10.59
N ALA A 102 -3.24 -0.32 9.79
CA ALA A 102 -3.36 -1.77 9.77
C ALA A 102 -2.06 -2.46 9.33
N VAL A 103 -1.38 -1.93 8.29
CA VAL A 103 -0.09 -2.43 7.81
C VAL A 103 0.99 -2.25 8.89
N LEU A 104 1.08 -1.08 9.50
CA LEU A 104 2.06 -0.82 10.56
C LEU A 104 1.85 -1.72 11.77
N LYS A 105 0.59 -1.95 12.16
CA LYS A 105 0.27 -2.87 13.25
C LYS A 105 0.68 -4.32 12.93
N ALA A 106 0.43 -4.78 11.72
CA ALA A 106 0.86 -6.11 11.27
C ALA A 106 2.38 -6.25 11.27
N LEU A 107 3.11 -5.27 10.70
CA LEU A 107 4.57 -5.26 10.67
C LEU A 107 5.18 -5.21 12.08
N ASN A 108 4.59 -4.45 13.01
CA ASN A 108 5.04 -4.43 14.40
C ASN A 108 4.84 -5.79 15.09
N GLY A 109 3.74 -6.48 14.84
CA GLY A 109 3.51 -7.83 15.33
C GLY A 109 4.54 -8.82 14.79
N GLU A 110 4.80 -8.79 13.48
CA GLU A 110 5.83 -9.62 12.83
C GLU A 110 7.24 -9.33 13.40
N TRP A 111 7.59 -8.04 13.52
CA TRP A 111 8.88 -7.65 14.11
C TRP A 111 9.04 -8.20 15.53
N THR A 112 8.02 -8.04 16.37
CA THR A 112 8.05 -8.51 17.76
C THR A 112 8.28 -10.02 17.82
N GLY A 113 7.60 -10.80 16.99
CA GLY A 113 7.79 -12.24 16.90
C GLY A 113 9.21 -12.62 16.45
N LEU A 114 9.73 -11.96 15.41
CA LEU A 114 11.08 -12.21 14.90
C LEU A 114 12.15 -11.78 15.93
N ALA A 115 12.00 -10.61 16.53
CA ALA A 115 12.95 -10.11 17.52
C ALA A 115 12.98 -10.97 18.80
N GLY A 116 11.86 -11.55 19.18
CA GLY A 116 11.78 -12.45 20.31
C GLY A 116 12.42 -13.82 20.06
N SER A 117 12.41 -14.32 18.83
CA SER A 117 12.83 -15.70 18.51
C SER A 117 14.24 -15.79 17.92
N LEU A 118 14.63 -14.87 17.04
CA LEU A 118 15.89 -14.98 16.29
C LEU A 118 17.14 -15.03 17.16
N PRO A 119 17.31 -14.21 18.22
CA PRO A 119 18.50 -14.30 19.08
C PRO A 119 18.64 -15.65 19.77
N GLY A 120 17.52 -16.21 20.25
CA GLY A 120 17.52 -17.55 20.87
C GLY A 120 17.91 -18.65 19.89
N ASN A 121 17.40 -18.58 18.66
CA ASN A 121 17.74 -19.52 17.61
C ASN A 121 19.22 -19.44 17.21
N VAL A 122 19.80 -18.23 17.11
CA VAL A 122 21.24 -18.04 16.88
C VAL A 122 22.05 -18.69 18.00
N THR A 123 21.68 -18.47 19.26
CA THR A 123 22.35 -19.08 20.42
C THR A 123 22.28 -20.62 20.39
N ALA A 124 21.15 -21.18 20.03
CA ALA A 124 21.00 -22.63 19.90
C ALA A 124 21.91 -23.21 18.80
N ILE A 125 21.99 -22.54 17.66
CA ILE A 125 22.89 -22.94 16.56
C ILE A 125 24.34 -22.84 16.96
N GLN A 126 24.77 -21.75 17.62
CA GLN A 126 26.15 -21.59 18.12
C GLN A 126 26.51 -22.69 19.09
N SER A 127 25.63 -23.00 20.04
CA SER A 127 25.84 -24.12 20.99
C SER A 127 25.99 -25.49 20.27
N ARG A 128 25.20 -25.70 19.20
CA ARG A 128 25.32 -26.92 18.38
C ARG A 128 26.66 -26.97 17.63
N ILE A 129 27.07 -25.85 17.02
CA ILE A 129 28.38 -25.72 16.35
C ILE A 129 29.52 -26.03 17.32
N ASP A 130 29.49 -25.43 18.53
CA ASP A 130 30.50 -25.65 19.56
C ASP A 130 30.57 -27.14 20.00
N SER A 131 29.38 -27.76 20.14
CA SER A 131 29.30 -29.18 20.46
C SER A 131 29.93 -30.03 19.36
N LEU A 132 29.63 -29.78 18.09
CA LEU A 132 30.15 -30.54 16.94
C LEU A 132 31.64 -30.31 16.71
N SER A 133 32.16 -29.14 17.10
CA SER A 133 33.61 -28.81 17.00
C SER A 133 34.49 -29.54 18.00
N LYS A 134 33.94 -30.18 19.05
CA LYS A 134 34.71 -30.91 20.04
C LYS A 134 35.25 -32.23 19.46
N LYS A 135 36.51 -32.53 19.76
CA LYS A 135 37.20 -33.78 19.32
C LYS A 135 36.43 -35.05 19.70
N SER A 136 35.75 -35.08 20.85
CA SER A 136 34.94 -36.18 21.32
C SER A 136 33.72 -36.45 20.45
N ASN A 137 33.26 -35.51 19.67
CA ASN A 137 32.01 -35.54 18.89
C ASN A 137 32.23 -35.75 17.38
N LYS A 138 33.43 -36.22 16.96
CA LYS A 138 33.76 -36.44 15.54
C LYS A 138 32.75 -37.32 14.81
N LYS A 139 32.17 -38.33 15.48
CA LYS A 139 31.15 -39.19 14.88
C LYS A 139 29.82 -38.45 14.64
N LEU A 140 29.46 -37.53 15.52
CA LEU A 140 28.27 -36.69 15.39
C LEU A 140 28.42 -35.60 14.30
N ALA A 141 29.65 -35.14 14.06
CA ALA A 141 29.99 -34.18 13.04
C ALA A 141 30.15 -34.82 11.64
N ALA A 142 30.11 -36.12 11.52
CA ALA A 142 30.28 -36.80 10.24
C ALA A 142 29.20 -36.37 9.22
N GLY A 143 29.63 -35.83 8.09
CA GLY A 143 28.73 -35.33 7.03
C GLY A 143 28.09 -33.98 7.31
N ILE A 144 28.56 -33.27 8.34
CA ILE A 144 28.11 -31.89 8.65
C ILE A 144 29.29 -30.94 8.37
N ASP A 145 29.05 -29.92 7.52
CA ASP A 145 30.00 -28.84 7.28
C ASP A 145 29.85 -27.76 8.36
N VAL A 146 30.66 -27.91 9.42
CA VAL A 146 30.63 -26.98 10.57
C VAL A 146 31.18 -25.60 10.20
N ASP A 147 32.10 -25.51 9.25
CA ASP A 147 32.66 -24.20 8.87
C ASP A 147 31.69 -23.43 7.98
N ALA A 148 30.97 -24.10 7.09
CA ALA A 148 29.86 -23.47 6.36
C ALA A 148 28.75 -22.99 7.33
N ALA A 149 28.43 -23.77 8.37
CA ALA A 149 27.46 -23.37 9.39
C ALA A 149 27.91 -22.11 10.16
N LYS A 150 29.18 -22.03 10.56
CA LYS A 150 29.75 -20.81 11.20
C LYS A 150 29.63 -19.58 10.29
N ALA A 151 29.99 -19.73 9.02
CA ALA A 151 29.85 -18.66 8.03
C ALA A 151 28.39 -18.19 7.90
N GLY A 152 27.45 -19.14 7.79
CA GLY A 152 26.01 -18.83 7.70
C GLY A 152 25.47 -18.10 8.92
N VAL A 153 25.91 -18.45 10.13
CA VAL A 153 25.57 -17.70 11.37
C VAL A 153 26.16 -16.30 11.35
N GLY A 154 27.41 -16.15 10.90
CA GLY A 154 28.05 -14.83 10.78
C GLY A 154 27.27 -13.90 9.85
N GLU A 155 26.86 -14.41 8.68
CA GLU A 155 26.02 -13.64 7.75
C GLU A 155 24.64 -13.30 8.35
N ALA A 156 23.98 -14.26 9.01
CA ALA A 156 22.70 -14.05 9.68
C ALA A 156 22.80 -12.97 10.75
N THR A 157 23.87 -12.98 11.57
CA THR A 157 24.12 -11.95 12.61
C THR A 157 24.35 -10.58 12.00
N SER A 158 25.09 -10.49 10.89
CA SER A 158 25.31 -9.21 10.18
C SER A 158 23.99 -8.65 9.64
N LEU A 159 23.16 -9.50 9.01
CA LEU A 159 21.84 -9.10 8.52
C LEU A 159 20.90 -8.72 9.67
N TRP A 160 20.98 -9.42 10.81
CA TRP A 160 20.20 -9.06 11.99
C TRP A 160 20.52 -7.67 12.51
N SER A 161 21.81 -7.31 12.56
CA SER A 161 22.23 -5.95 12.93
C SER A 161 21.67 -4.90 11.97
N LYS A 162 21.62 -5.19 10.67
CA LYS A 162 20.98 -4.31 9.69
C LYS A 162 19.48 -4.17 9.92
N ALA A 163 18.79 -5.27 10.19
CA ALA A 163 17.35 -5.24 10.51
C ALA A 163 17.05 -4.39 11.75
N GLN A 164 17.88 -4.53 12.80
CA GLN A 164 17.76 -3.70 14.01
C GLN A 164 18.02 -2.22 13.74
N ALA A 165 19.01 -1.88 12.89
CA ALA A 165 19.29 -0.51 12.49
C ALA A 165 18.13 0.10 11.70
N ALA A 166 17.53 -0.66 10.76
CA ALA A 166 16.34 -0.26 10.02
C ALA A 166 15.15 0.01 10.95
N PHE A 167 14.92 -0.87 11.93
CA PHE A 167 13.88 -0.68 12.95
C PHE A 167 14.10 0.60 13.76
N ALA A 168 15.33 0.82 14.25
CA ALA A 168 15.71 2.02 14.99
C ALA A 168 15.59 3.30 14.14
N GLY A 169 15.83 3.18 12.83
CA GLY A 169 15.65 4.25 11.84
C GLY A 169 14.21 4.50 11.40
N GLY A 170 13.24 3.72 11.91
CA GLY A 170 11.82 3.88 11.59
C GLY A 170 11.38 3.26 10.26
N THR A 171 12.25 2.52 9.55
CA THR A 171 11.92 1.80 8.31
C THR A 171 11.47 0.37 8.64
N LEU A 172 10.25 0.26 9.19
CA LEU A 172 9.72 -0.99 9.73
C LEU A 172 9.53 -2.08 8.68
N ASP A 173 9.16 -1.74 7.47
CA ASP A 173 9.03 -2.65 6.33
C ASP A 173 10.40 -3.27 5.95
N GLU A 174 11.46 -2.47 5.90
CA GLU A 174 12.83 -2.93 5.67
C GLU A 174 13.33 -3.81 6.84
N ALA A 175 13.06 -3.40 8.07
CA ALA A 175 13.42 -4.16 9.25
C ALA A 175 12.82 -5.57 9.24
N VAL A 176 11.50 -5.67 8.99
CA VAL A 176 10.78 -6.96 8.93
C VAL A 176 11.22 -7.79 7.74
N SER A 177 11.38 -7.21 6.55
CA SER A 177 11.83 -7.95 5.36
C SER A 177 13.23 -8.52 5.57
N THR A 178 14.16 -7.74 6.11
CA THR A 178 15.53 -8.19 6.43
C THR A 178 15.52 -9.28 7.52
N ALA A 179 14.70 -9.12 8.56
CA ALA A 179 14.58 -10.13 9.62
C ALA A 179 13.99 -11.46 9.10
N LYS A 180 13.09 -11.45 8.12
CA LYS A 180 12.61 -12.66 7.43
C LYS A 180 13.74 -13.37 6.67
N VAL A 181 14.64 -12.62 6.04
CA VAL A 181 15.85 -13.22 5.40
C VAL A 181 16.77 -13.84 6.45
N VAL A 182 16.96 -13.18 7.60
CA VAL A 182 17.71 -13.74 8.72
C VAL A 182 17.09 -15.07 9.18
N LYS A 183 15.76 -15.09 9.38
CA LYS A 183 15.04 -16.30 9.76
C LYS A 183 15.30 -17.43 8.80
N ALA A 184 15.15 -17.20 7.49
CA ALA A 184 15.37 -18.22 6.47
C ALA A 184 16.82 -18.76 6.48
N LYS A 185 17.83 -17.87 6.67
CA LYS A 185 19.23 -18.29 6.79
C LYS A 185 19.47 -19.15 8.04
N ILE A 186 18.93 -18.76 9.18
CA ILE A 186 19.03 -19.49 10.45
C ILE A 186 18.39 -20.88 10.31
N GLU A 187 17.22 -20.98 9.69
CA GLU A 187 16.53 -22.25 9.44
C GLU A 187 17.35 -23.17 8.52
N ALA A 188 17.96 -22.61 7.47
CA ALA A 188 18.84 -23.36 6.57
C ALA A 188 20.09 -23.90 7.31
N VAL A 189 20.73 -23.07 8.14
CA VAL A 189 21.87 -23.50 8.95
C VAL A 189 21.46 -24.56 9.97
N ALA A 190 20.34 -24.40 10.67
CA ALA A 190 19.84 -25.38 11.61
C ALA A 190 19.60 -26.75 10.93
N THR A 191 18.98 -26.73 9.75
CA THR A 191 18.75 -27.93 8.94
C THR A 191 20.08 -28.64 8.58
N SER A 192 21.11 -27.89 8.16
CA SER A 192 22.43 -28.43 7.84
C SER A 192 23.11 -29.07 9.06
N LEU A 193 22.85 -28.54 10.24
CA LEU A 193 23.35 -29.03 11.53
C LEU A 193 22.50 -30.17 12.13
N LYS A 194 21.40 -30.57 11.47
CA LYS A 194 20.39 -31.51 12.00
C LYS A 194 19.90 -31.08 13.38
N LEU A 195 19.57 -29.76 13.51
CA LEU A 195 19.10 -29.14 14.74
C LEU A 195 17.64 -28.69 14.54
N ASP A 196 16.76 -29.19 15.39
CA ASP A 196 15.40 -28.71 15.47
C ASP A 196 15.39 -27.40 16.29
N LEU A 197 14.97 -26.30 15.64
CA LEU A 197 14.79 -25.03 16.33
C LEU A 197 13.42 -25.01 17.04
N PRO A 198 13.32 -24.36 18.21
CA PRO A 198 12.03 -24.14 18.82
C PRO A 198 11.14 -23.37 17.87
N ALA A 199 9.88 -23.80 17.73
CA ALA A 199 8.91 -23.10 16.91
C ALA A 199 8.82 -21.65 17.37
N THR A 200 8.93 -20.70 16.43
CA THR A 200 8.64 -19.30 16.71
C THR A 200 7.22 -19.22 17.25
N ALA A 201 7.06 -18.81 18.51
CA ALA A 201 5.74 -18.53 19.05
C ALA A 201 5.07 -17.50 18.10
N ALA A 202 4.03 -17.92 17.40
CA ALA A 202 3.23 -17.01 16.63
C ALA A 202 2.68 -15.96 17.61
N ALA A 203 2.94 -14.68 17.33
CA ALA A 203 2.33 -13.61 18.08
C ALA A 203 0.81 -13.78 17.97
N GLN A 204 0.16 -14.11 19.09
CA GLN A 204 -1.30 -14.14 19.24
C GLN A 204 -1.85 -12.73 19.29
#